data_fd38d69823b52909b4204d0237f43500
#
_entry.id   fd38d69823b52909b4204d0237f43500
#
_cell.length_a   1.000
_cell.length_b   1.000
_cell.length_c   1.000
_cell.angle_alpha   90.00
_cell.angle_beta   90.00
_cell.angle_gamma   90.00
#
_symmetry.space_group_name_H-M   'P 1'
#
loop_
_entity.id
_entity.type
_entity.pdbx_description
1 polymer ?
#
loop_
_entity_poly.entity_id
_entity_poly.type
_entity_poly.pdbx_seq_one_letter_code
_entity_poly.pdbx_strand_id
1 'polypeptide(L)'
;KLGTYKRGIKDGPWIEIDYNSGTRKKAKYIKGVPEGEQITYVFPGPMDNNKRLEYIKYENGNPVGTWTQWSRDSENRLRKTGEIVFEEGAGRWREWDANTLVVVRAGDYENWKRNGLWKSWDAQEVLVSEGEYISGKKVNKWTWYEDGEDKGWEENYDNGVLNGKFNNLSPYAVIRGVGSFNNGIKSGDWEEYFSSTDGSLERSQTGSYQFGEKVGL
;
A
#
# COMPACT_ATOMS: atom_id res chain seq x y z
N LYS A 1 -6.55 24.13 -7.76
CA LYS A 1 -6.05 23.50 -8.99
C LYS A 1 -5.83 24.58 -10.05
N LEU A 2 -4.65 24.64 -10.65
CA LEU A 2 -4.30 25.58 -11.72
C LEU A 2 -3.75 24.78 -12.91
N GLY A 3 -4.31 25.00 -14.10
CA GLY A 3 -3.86 24.30 -15.30
C GLY A 3 -4.78 24.56 -16.47
N THR A 4 -4.41 24.08 -17.63
CA THR A 4 -5.13 24.28 -18.89
C THR A 4 -5.95 23.06 -19.27
N TYR A 5 -7.14 23.32 -19.81
CA TYR A 5 -7.99 22.32 -20.45
C TYR A 5 -8.07 22.58 -21.95
N LYS A 6 -8.07 21.52 -22.73
CA LYS A 6 -8.39 21.57 -24.14
C LYS A 6 -9.54 20.57 -24.41
N ARG A 7 -10.68 21.07 -24.85
CA ARG A 7 -11.91 20.26 -25.05
C ARG A 7 -12.32 19.46 -23.80
N GLY A 8 -12.24 20.07 -22.62
CA GLY A 8 -12.60 19.43 -21.35
C GLY A 8 -11.57 18.45 -20.76
N ILE A 9 -10.41 18.25 -21.42
CA ILE A 9 -9.37 17.32 -20.99
C ILE A 9 -8.14 18.12 -20.56
N LYS A 10 -7.44 17.67 -19.50
CA LYS A 10 -6.17 18.28 -19.05
C LYS A 10 -5.16 18.29 -20.21
N ASP A 11 -4.59 19.47 -20.53
CA ASP A 11 -3.59 19.62 -21.59
C ASP A 11 -2.63 20.76 -21.23
N GLY A 12 -1.34 20.47 -21.12
CA GLY A 12 -0.31 21.41 -20.68
C GLY A 12 0.10 21.27 -19.21
N PRO A 13 0.76 22.31 -18.66
CA PRO A 13 1.24 22.28 -17.27
C PRO A 13 0.09 22.39 -16.25
N TRP A 14 0.25 21.71 -15.12
CA TRP A 14 -0.71 21.65 -14.03
C TRP A 14 -0.05 21.83 -12.68
N ILE A 15 -0.75 22.53 -11.78
CA ILE A 15 -0.45 22.60 -10.36
C ILE A 15 -1.70 22.21 -9.59
N GLU A 16 -1.60 21.18 -8.79
CA GLU A 16 -2.63 20.73 -7.87
C GLU A 16 -2.18 20.97 -6.43
N ILE A 17 -3.04 21.55 -5.61
CA ILE A 17 -2.79 21.80 -4.19
C ILE A 17 -3.80 20.98 -3.42
N ASP A 18 -3.31 20.17 -2.49
CA ASP A 18 -4.08 19.47 -1.49
C ASP A 18 -3.78 20.10 -0.12
N TYR A 19 -4.78 20.81 0.42
CA TYR A 19 -4.66 21.47 1.72
C TYR A 19 -4.76 20.49 2.89
N ASN A 20 -5.40 19.33 2.70
CA ASN A 20 -5.54 18.31 3.74
C ASN A 20 -4.20 17.59 3.99
N SER A 21 -3.52 17.20 2.93
CA SER A 21 -2.21 16.56 3.02
C SER A 21 -1.04 17.56 3.12
N GLY A 22 -1.30 18.86 2.97
CA GLY A 22 -0.25 19.86 2.95
C GLY A 22 0.74 19.68 1.79
N THR A 23 0.22 19.31 0.60
CA THR A 23 1.08 19.03 -0.56
C THR A 23 0.70 19.86 -1.79
N ARG A 24 1.69 20.07 -2.65
CA ARG A 24 1.53 20.69 -3.96
C ARG A 24 2.22 19.85 -5.02
N LYS A 25 1.48 19.47 -6.05
CA LYS A 25 1.94 18.65 -7.16
C LYS A 25 2.08 19.50 -8.42
N LYS A 26 3.26 19.44 -9.05
CA LYS A 26 3.52 19.96 -10.39
C LYS A 26 3.51 18.79 -11.37
N ALA A 27 2.76 18.88 -12.46
CA ALA A 27 2.65 17.86 -13.49
C ALA A 27 2.45 18.50 -14.86
N LYS A 28 2.63 17.72 -15.92
CA LYS A 28 2.25 18.08 -17.28
C LYS A 28 1.37 16.98 -17.85
N TYR A 29 0.39 17.38 -18.66
CA TYR A 29 -0.51 16.46 -19.36
C TYR A 29 -0.54 16.77 -20.86
N ILE A 30 -0.68 15.73 -21.66
CA ILE A 30 -0.98 15.82 -23.11
C ILE A 30 -2.23 15.00 -23.36
N LYS A 31 -3.32 15.66 -23.79
CA LYS A 31 -4.63 15.01 -24.03
C LYS A 31 -5.12 14.15 -22.86
N GLY A 32 -4.92 14.61 -21.63
CA GLY A 32 -5.32 13.92 -20.42
C GLY A 32 -4.31 12.89 -19.88
N VAL A 33 -3.28 12.58 -20.61
CA VAL A 33 -2.26 11.59 -20.25
C VAL A 33 -1.06 12.29 -19.57
N PRO A 34 -0.55 11.82 -18.43
CA PRO A 34 0.65 12.36 -17.81
C PRO A 34 1.86 12.28 -18.74
N GLU A 35 2.65 13.37 -18.79
CA GLU A 35 3.83 13.46 -19.66
C GLU A 35 4.94 14.28 -18.98
N GLY A 36 6.19 13.80 -19.07
CA GLY A 36 7.35 14.46 -18.46
C GLY A 36 7.38 14.34 -16.95
N GLU A 37 8.06 15.29 -16.31
CA GLU A 37 8.26 15.24 -14.85
C GLU A 37 6.99 15.56 -14.07
N GLN A 38 6.73 14.76 -13.03
CA GLN A 38 5.75 15.02 -12.00
C GLN A 38 6.46 15.08 -10.65
N ILE A 39 6.24 16.16 -9.92
CA ILE A 39 6.93 16.39 -8.66
C ILE A 39 5.92 16.84 -7.60
N THR A 40 5.95 16.19 -6.44
CA THR A 40 5.17 16.57 -5.27
C THR A 40 6.08 17.28 -4.26
N TYR A 41 5.61 18.39 -3.74
CA TYR A 41 6.32 19.23 -2.75
C TYR A 41 5.50 19.42 -1.49
N VAL A 42 6.17 19.72 -0.37
CA VAL A 42 5.51 20.22 0.84
C VAL A 42 4.85 21.58 0.56
N PHE A 43 3.63 21.79 1.06
CA PHE A 43 2.91 23.04 0.97
C PHE A 43 2.39 23.49 2.36
N PRO A 44 2.39 24.78 2.75
CA PRO A 44 2.88 25.92 1.96
C PRO A 44 4.41 25.99 1.93
N GLY A 45 4.94 26.53 0.84
CA GLY A 45 6.37 26.75 0.69
C GLY A 45 6.82 26.82 -0.78
N PRO A 46 8.09 27.15 -1.04
CA PRO A 46 8.65 27.17 -2.39
C PRO A 46 8.72 25.77 -3.01
N MET A 47 8.70 25.70 -4.34
CA MET A 47 8.93 24.46 -5.10
C MET A 47 10.44 24.30 -5.33
N ASP A 48 11.18 23.98 -4.28
CA ASP A 48 12.61 23.69 -4.35
C ASP A 48 12.89 22.22 -4.00
N ASN A 49 14.09 21.75 -4.31
CA ASN A 49 14.47 20.35 -4.09
C ASN A 49 14.50 19.95 -2.61
N ASN A 50 14.66 20.91 -1.69
CA ASN A 50 14.68 20.65 -0.24
C ASN A 50 13.27 20.39 0.33
N LYS A 51 12.22 20.54 -0.50
CA LYS A 51 10.81 20.29 -0.11
C LYS A 51 10.13 19.26 -1.00
N ARG A 52 10.89 18.58 -1.84
CA ARG A 52 10.39 17.52 -2.70
C ARG A 52 10.04 16.29 -1.85
N LEU A 53 8.83 15.76 -2.04
CA LEU A 53 8.35 14.52 -1.41
C LEU A 53 8.32 13.36 -2.39
N GLU A 54 8.16 13.65 -3.68
CA GLU A 54 8.08 12.63 -4.72
C GLU A 54 8.57 13.18 -6.05
N TYR A 55 9.25 12.35 -6.80
CA TYR A 55 9.63 12.60 -8.19
C TYR A 55 9.35 11.37 -9.04
N ILE A 56 8.71 11.55 -10.18
CA ILE A 56 8.47 10.52 -11.17
C ILE A 56 8.43 11.15 -12.56
N LYS A 57 9.00 10.48 -13.56
CA LYS A 57 8.90 10.88 -14.96
C LYS A 57 7.92 9.97 -15.70
N TYR A 58 7.13 10.55 -16.59
CA TYR A 58 6.17 9.84 -17.43
C TYR A 58 6.51 10.01 -18.91
N GLU A 59 6.32 8.94 -19.67
CA GLU A 59 6.30 8.94 -21.15
C GLU A 59 5.05 8.19 -21.61
N ASN A 60 4.19 8.85 -22.39
CA ASN A 60 2.90 8.29 -22.85
C ASN A 60 2.03 7.73 -21.71
N GLY A 61 2.04 8.40 -20.56
CA GLY A 61 1.26 8.00 -19.38
C GLY A 61 1.89 6.92 -18.49
N ASN A 62 2.98 6.34 -18.90
CA ASN A 62 3.69 5.31 -18.12
C ASN A 62 4.88 5.89 -17.37
N PRO A 63 5.16 5.47 -16.13
CA PRO A 63 6.38 5.81 -15.43
C PRO A 63 7.61 5.28 -16.14
N VAL A 64 8.65 6.10 -16.25
CA VAL A 64 9.93 5.71 -16.84
C VAL A 64 11.09 6.20 -16.01
N GLY A 65 12.24 5.49 -16.07
CA GLY A 65 13.42 5.83 -15.29
C GLY A 65 13.16 5.76 -13.79
N THR A 66 13.76 6.67 -13.04
CA THR A 66 13.74 6.60 -11.58
C THR A 66 12.51 7.29 -10.98
N TRP A 67 11.74 6.57 -10.19
CA TRP A 67 10.74 7.12 -9.28
C TRP A 67 11.33 7.13 -7.87
N THR A 68 11.32 8.29 -7.22
CA THR A 68 11.84 8.47 -5.87
C THR A 68 10.81 9.10 -4.94
N GLN A 69 10.86 8.70 -3.66
CA GLN A 69 10.08 9.28 -2.58
C GLN A 69 11.01 9.77 -1.46
N TRP A 70 10.56 10.80 -0.74
CA TRP A 70 11.25 11.37 0.43
C TRP A 70 10.27 11.55 1.57
N SER A 71 10.73 11.32 2.78
CA SER A 71 10.00 11.60 4.02
C SER A 71 10.91 12.35 4.99
N ARG A 72 10.32 12.92 6.04
CA ARG A 72 11.10 13.58 7.09
C ARG A 72 11.39 12.61 8.22
N ASP A 73 12.64 12.64 8.70
CA ASP A 73 13.03 11.95 9.92
C ASP A 73 12.54 12.70 11.18
N SER A 74 12.80 12.15 12.36
CA SER A 74 12.44 12.76 13.66
C SER A 74 13.08 14.13 13.92
N GLU A 75 14.18 14.44 13.24
CA GLU A 75 14.84 15.76 13.28
C GLU A 75 14.37 16.69 12.16
N ASN A 76 13.27 16.34 11.48
CA ASN A 76 12.67 17.11 10.38
C ASN A 76 13.57 17.25 9.14
N ARG A 77 14.60 16.41 8.98
CA ARG A 77 15.47 16.35 7.79
C ARG A 77 14.81 15.52 6.69
N LEU A 78 14.91 15.97 5.46
CA LEU A 78 14.38 15.23 4.31
C LEU A 78 15.30 14.06 3.96
N ARG A 79 14.74 12.85 3.93
CA ARG A 79 15.44 11.60 3.62
C ARG A 79 14.81 10.94 2.39
N LYS A 80 15.62 10.35 1.52
CA LYS A 80 15.11 9.48 0.46
C LYS A 80 14.60 8.18 1.11
N THR A 81 13.31 7.91 0.97
CA THR A 81 12.64 6.77 1.62
C THR A 81 11.99 5.81 0.64
N GLY A 82 12.11 6.04 -0.66
CA GLY A 82 11.63 5.09 -1.65
C GLY A 82 12.29 5.29 -3.00
N GLU A 83 12.55 4.18 -3.69
CA GLU A 83 13.10 4.21 -5.05
C GLU A 83 12.74 2.96 -5.85
N ILE A 84 12.46 3.18 -7.12
CA ILE A 84 12.46 2.17 -8.17
C ILE A 84 13.06 2.77 -9.44
N VAL A 85 13.79 1.98 -10.22
CA VAL A 85 14.16 2.32 -11.59
C VAL A 85 13.33 1.44 -12.51
N PHE A 86 12.53 2.06 -13.37
CA PHE A 86 11.73 1.35 -14.37
C PHE A 86 12.51 1.16 -15.66
N GLU A 87 12.66 -0.11 -16.05
CA GLU A 87 13.15 -0.54 -17.36
C GLU A 87 12.01 -1.32 -18.03
N GLU A 88 11.44 -0.77 -19.10
CA GLU A 88 10.30 -1.37 -19.83
C GLU A 88 9.10 -1.77 -18.95
N GLY A 89 8.83 -0.99 -17.91
CA GLY A 89 7.73 -1.24 -16.97
C GLY A 89 8.02 -2.24 -15.85
N ALA A 90 9.23 -2.78 -15.80
CA ALA A 90 9.71 -3.63 -14.71
C ALA A 90 10.68 -2.87 -13.81
N GLY A 91 10.86 -3.33 -12.58
CA GLY A 91 11.83 -2.78 -11.64
C GLY A 91 11.61 -3.30 -10.24
N ARG A 92 12.57 -3.04 -9.35
CA ARG A 92 12.49 -3.43 -7.94
C ARG A 92 12.34 -2.21 -7.06
N TRP A 93 11.21 -2.13 -6.36
CA TRP A 93 10.93 -1.12 -5.34
C TRP A 93 11.69 -1.44 -4.06
N ARG A 94 12.27 -0.41 -3.46
CA ARG A 94 12.77 -0.42 -2.09
C ARG A 94 12.27 0.80 -1.36
N GLU A 95 11.84 0.60 -0.13
CA GLU A 95 11.38 1.64 0.79
C GLU A 95 12.19 1.53 2.08
N TRP A 96 12.63 2.69 2.60
CA TRP A 96 13.44 2.80 3.81
C TRP A 96 12.71 3.57 4.88
N ASP A 97 12.93 3.21 6.14
CA ASP A 97 12.55 4.05 7.27
C ASP A 97 13.35 5.36 7.26
N ALA A 98 12.69 6.48 7.54
CA ALA A 98 13.31 7.80 7.45
C ALA A 98 14.37 8.06 8.55
N ASN A 99 14.26 7.41 9.69
CA ASN A 99 15.16 7.59 10.84
C ASN A 99 16.34 6.63 10.80
N THR A 100 16.08 5.36 10.57
CA THR A 100 17.08 4.29 10.62
C THR A 100 17.74 4.02 9.28
N LEU A 101 17.08 4.37 8.16
CA LEU A 101 17.48 4.08 6.78
C LEU A 101 17.58 2.59 6.46
N VAL A 102 16.98 1.72 7.26
CA VAL A 102 16.83 0.30 6.95
C VAL A 102 15.68 0.08 5.97
N VAL A 103 15.73 -1.00 5.20
CA VAL A 103 14.67 -1.36 4.26
C VAL A 103 13.46 -1.85 5.04
N VAL A 104 12.32 -1.17 4.87
CA VAL A 104 11.05 -1.53 5.52
C VAL A 104 10.03 -2.14 4.56
N ARG A 105 10.26 -2.04 3.26
CA ARG A 105 9.41 -2.70 2.24
C ARG A 105 10.17 -2.91 0.94
N ALA A 106 10.01 -4.09 0.33
CA ALA A 106 10.56 -4.37 -0.99
C ALA A 106 9.68 -5.35 -1.78
N GLY A 107 9.78 -5.26 -3.10
CA GLY A 107 9.09 -6.15 -4.04
C GLY A 107 9.27 -5.68 -5.47
N ASP A 108 8.84 -6.51 -6.40
CA ASP A 108 9.04 -6.25 -7.81
C ASP A 108 7.79 -5.64 -8.47
N TYR A 109 8.03 -4.88 -9.52
CA TYR A 109 7.03 -4.37 -10.45
C TYR A 109 7.24 -5.03 -11.82
N GLU A 110 6.12 -5.31 -12.47
CA GLU A 110 6.05 -5.75 -13.86
C GLU A 110 4.85 -5.06 -14.51
N ASN A 111 5.02 -4.57 -15.74
CA ASN A 111 3.99 -3.76 -16.40
C ASN A 111 3.44 -2.64 -15.50
N TRP A 112 4.35 -1.93 -14.76
CA TRP A 112 4.08 -0.83 -13.82
C TRP A 112 3.15 -1.20 -12.66
N LYS A 113 2.98 -2.48 -12.37
CA LYS A 113 2.15 -2.99 -11.26
C LYS A 113 2.99 -3.88 -10.36
N ARG A 114 2.66 -3.89 -9.07
CA ARG A 114 3.27 -4.84 -8.13
C ARG A 114 3.09 -6.26 -8.65
N ASN A 115 4.17 -7.04 -8.66
CA ASN A 115 4.17 -8.42 -9.13
C ASN A 115 5.16 -9.25 -8.31
N GLY A 116 4.89 -10.56 -8.15
CA GLY A 116 5.73 -11.46 -7.36
C GLY A 116 5.68 -11.20 -5.85
N LEU A 117 6.69 -11.68 -5.16
CA LEU A 117 6.77 -11.65 -3.69
C LEU A 117 7.08 -10.24 -3.19
N TRP A 118 6.27 -9.77 -2.25
CA TRP A 118 6.45 -8.52 -1.51
C TRP A 118 6.64 -8.82 -0.04
N LYS A 119 7.58 -8.11 0.58
CA LYS A 119 7.90 -8.23 2.00
C LYS A 119 7.90 -6.86 2.66
N SER A 120 7.54 -6.80 3.94
CA SER A 120 7.74 -5.64 4.79
C SER A 120 8.42 -6.02 6.11
N TRP A 121 9.21 -5.10 6.62
CA TRP A 121 9.96 -5.20 7.87
C TRP A 121 9.68 -3.97 8.72
N ASP A 122 9.91 -4.08 10.01
CA ASP A 122 9.94 -2.92 10.90
C ASP A 122 11.30 -2.20 10.86
N ALA A 123 11.45 -1.15 11.67
CA ALA A 123 12.68 -0.36 11.75
C ALA A 123 13.85 -1.11 12.45
N GLN A 124 13.60 -2.29 13.00
CA GLN A 124 14.56 -3.21 13.58
C GLN A 124 14.93 -4.38 12.64
N GLU A 125 14.49 -4.30 11.38
CA GLU A 125 14.69 -5.33 10.34
C GLU A 125 13.94 -6.66 10.62
N VAL A 126 12.97 -6.65 11.53
CA VAL A 126 12.13 -7.82 11.82
C VAL A 126 11.05 -7.94 10.74
N LEU A 127 10.86 -9.13 10.17
CA LEU A 127 9.85 -9.38 9.15
C LEU A 127 8.44 -9.19 9.74
N VAL A 128 7.66 -8.30 9.13
CA VAL A 128 6.29 -7.97 9.56
C VAL A 128 5.25 -8.66 8.68
N SER A 129 5.48 -8.71 7.37
CA SER A 129 4.54 -9.39 6.46
C SER A 129 5.17 -9.80 5.16
N GLU A 130 4.59 -10.82 4.54
CA GLU A 130 4.91 -11.22 3.16
C GLU A 130 3.70 -11.79 2.43
N GLY A 131 3.73 -11.69 1.10
CA GLY A 131 2.70 -12.23 0.22
C GLY A 131 2.95 -11.86 -1.23
N GLU A 132 2.15 -12.41 -2.10
CA GLU A 132 2.32 -12.24 -3.53
C GLU A 132 1.32 -11.24 -4.13
N TYR A 133 1.80 -10.53 -5.15
CA TYR A 133 0.98 -9.75 -6.06
C TYR A 133 1.04 -10.33 -7.47
N ILE A 134 -0.08 -10.29 -8.17
CA ILE A 134 -0.17 -10.45 -9.62
C ILE A 134 -0.91 -9.24 -10.18
N SER A 135 -0.25 -8.52 -11.10
CA SER A 135 -0.82 -7.32 -11.74
C SER A 135 -1.38 -6.28 -10.75
N GLY A 136 -0.71 -6.09 -9.62
CA GLY A 136 -1.05 -5.11 -8.58
C GLY A 136 -2.11 -5.58 -7.58
N LYS A 137 -2.59 -6.80 -7.67
CA LYS A 137 -3.59 -7.38 -6.77
C LYS A 137 -2.98 -8.47 -5.91
N LYS A 138 -3.32 -8.48 -4.62
CA LYS A 138 -2.94 -9.56 -3.71
C LYS A 138 -3.51 -10.89 -4.21
N VAL A 139 -2.70 -11.94 -4.16
CA VAL A 139 -3.10 -13.32 -4.50
C VAL A 139 -2.55 -14.29 -3.46
N ASN A 140 -3.12 -15.49 -3.44
CA ASN A 140 -2.66 -16.56 -2.57
C ASN A 140 -2.67 -16.17 -1.08
N LYS A 141 -1.80 -16.80 -0.32
CA LYS A 141 -1.65 -16.59 1.11
C LYS A 141 -0.79 -15.36 1.38
N TRP A 142 -1.28 -14.49 2.26
CA TRP A 142 -0.55 -13.41 2.91
C TRP A 142 -0.35 -13.77 4.37
N THR A 143 0.86 -13.58 4.86
CA THR A 143 1.25 -13.86 6.23
C THR A 143 1.72 -12.58 6.90
N TRP A 144 1.30 -12.37 8.13
CA TRP A 144 1.80 -11.35 9.03
C TRP A 144 2.46 -12.03 10.23
N TYR A 145 3.53 -11.45 10.72
CA TYR A 145 4.36 -11.96 11.80
C TYR A 145 4.25 -11.04 13.02
N GLU A 146 4.28 -11.61 14.21
CA GLU A 146 4.29 -10.84 15.46
C GLU A 146 5.72 -10.45 15.84
N ASP A 147 6.65 -11.43 15.86
CA ASP A 147 8.04 -11.26 16.26
C ASP A 147 9.04 -11.71 15.18
N GLY A 148 8.65 -11.60 13.89
CA GLY A 148 9.49 -11.94 12.75
C GLY A 148 9.56 -13.42 12.40
N GLU A 149 9.35 -14.32 13.34
CA GLU A 149 9.35 -15.77 13.14
C GLU A 149 7.97 -16.37 13.40
N ASP A 150 7.29 -15.92 14.45
CA ASP A 150 5.96 -16.41 14.81
C ASP A 150 4.89 -15.79 13.92
N LYS A 151 4.09 -16.67 13.31
CA LYS A 151 2.96 -16.24 12.47
C LYS A 151 1.85 -15.67 13.34
N GLY A 152 1.60 -14.39 13.21
CA GLY A 152 0.50 -13.72 13.87
C GLY A 152 -0.84 -14.06 13.23
N TRP A 153 -0.97 -13.89 11.90
CA TRP A 153 -2.20 -14.23 11.17
C TRP A 153 -1.96 -14.47 9.68
N GLU A 154 -2.94 -15.12 9.06
CA GLU A 154 -2.91 -15.46 7.63
C GLU A 154 -4.24 -15.12 6.97
N GLU A 155 -4.17 -14.56 5.77
CA GLU A 155 -5.30 -14.24 4.91
C GLU A 155 -5.06 -14.81 3.52
N ASN A 156 -6.11 -15.32 2.87
CA ASN A 156 -6.00 -15.77 1.49
C ASN A 156 -6.77 -14.84 0.56
N TYR A 157 -6.19 -14.60 -0.60
CA TYR A 157 -6.72 -13.69 -1.60
C TYR A 157 -6.82 -14.35 -2.97
N ASP A 158 -7.88 -14.01 -3.69
CA ASP A 158 -7.99 -14.21 -5.12
C ASP A 158 -8.25 -12.86 -5.78
N ASN A 159 -7.36 -12.45 -6.68
CA ASN A 159 -7.47 -11.24 -7.47
C ASN A 159 -7.76 -9.96 -6.63
N GLY A 160 -7.18 -9.88 -5.42
CA GLY A 160 -7.29 -8.77 -4.47
C GLY A 160 -8.49 -8.86 -3.51
N VAL A 161 -9.29 -9.89 -3.60
CA VAL A 161 -10.46 -10.13 -2.75
C VAL A 161 -10.16 -11.28 -1.78
N LEU A 162 -10.56 -11.15 -0.51
CA LEU A 162 -10.45 -12.25 0.46
C LEU A 162 -11.19 -13.49 -0.06
N ASN A 163 -10.47 -14.60 -0.21
CA ASN A 163 -11.02 -15.84 -0.73
C ASN A 163 -10.25 -17.06 -0.17
N GLY A 164 -10.93 -17.95 0.50
CA GLY A 164 -10.32 -19.08 1.17
C GLY A 164 -10.14 -18.87 2.67
N LYS A 165 -9.23 -19.61 3.28
CA LYS A 165 -8.99 -19.60 4.73
C LYS A 165 -8.58 -18.21 5.23
N PHE A 166 -9.12 -17.86 6.37
CA PHE A 166 -8.84 -16.62 7.10
C PHE A 166 -8.56 -16.96 8.56
N ASN A 167 -7.45 -16.44 9.05
CA ASN A 167 -7.10 -16.49 10.46
C ASN A 167 -6.47 -15.15 10.82
N ASN A 168 -7.19 -14.28 11.51
CA ASN A 168 -6.69 -13.03 12.00
C ASN A 168 -7.18 -12.77 13.41
N LEU A 169 -6.29 -12.95 14.37
CA LEU A 169 -6.55 -12.76 15.80
C LEU A 169 -5.86 -11.50 16.35
N SER A 170 -5.23 -10.71 15.47
CA SER A 170 -4.57 -9.45 15.86
C SER A 170 -5.50 -8.52 16.63
N PRO A 171 -5.04 -7.89 17.73
CA PRO A 171 -5.84 -6.91 18.45
C PRO A 171 -6.20 -5.67 17.61
N TYR A 172 -5.50 -5.44 16.51
CA TYR A 172 -5.72 -4.33 15.59
C TYR A 172 -6.56 -4.69 14.35
N ALA A 173 -6.99 -5.97 14.24
CA ALA A 173 -7.78 -6.42 13.10
C ALA A 173 -9.19 -5.82 13.10
N VAL A 174 -9.65 -5.38 11.92
CA VAL A 174 -11.05 -4.97 11.69
C VAL A 174 -11.98 -6.16 11.78
N ILE A 175 -11.55 -7.30 11.25
CA ILE A 175 -12.26 -8.59 11.41
C ILE A 175 -11.33 -9.49 12.20
N ARG A 176 -11.76 -9.89 13.38
CA ARG A 176 -11.01 -10.78 14.25
C ARG A 176 -11.71 -12.12 14.33
N GLY A 177 -11.06 -13.16 13.82
CA GLY A 177 -11.68 -14.49 13.77
C GLY A 177 -10.92 -15.51 12.94
N VAL A 178 -11.46 -16.71 12.97
CA VAL A 178 -10.99 -17.86 12.17
C VAL A 178 -12.16 -18.38 11.35
N GLY A 179 -11.96 -18.56 10.05
CA GLY A 179 -13.03 -19.02 9.16
C GLY A 179 -12.58 -19.05 7.70
N SER A 180 -13.52 -18.83 6.82
CA SER A 180 -13.26 -18.75 5.38
C SER A 180 -14.07 -17.65 4.71
N PHE A 181 -13.52 -17.08 3.65
CA PHE A 181 -14.23 -16.19 2.73
C PHE A 181 -14.46 -16.86 1.39
N ASN A 182 -15.55 -16.52 0.75
CA ASN A 182 -15.83 -16.79 -0.65
C ASN A 182 -16.14 -15.47 -1.33
N ASN A 183 -15.24 -15.01 -2.21
CA ASN A 183 -15.36 -13.72 -2.90
C ASN A 183 -15.66 -12.53 -1.96
N GLY A 184 -14.93 -12.42 -0.84
CA GLY A 184 -15.06 -11.34 0.13
C GLY A 184 -16.23 -11.49 1.11
N ILE A 185 -16.99 -12.57 1.03
CA ILE A 185 -18.15 -12.85 1.85
C ILE A 185 -17.84 -14.01 2.80
N LYS A 186 -18.15 -13.86 4.09
CA LYS A 186 -17.99 -14.95 5.06
C LYS A 186 -18.75 -16.21 4.62
N SER A 187 -18.10 -17.37 4.72
CA SER A 187 -18.62 -18.64 4.28
C SER A 187 -18.18 -19.78 5.19
N GLY A 188 -19.05 -20.76 5.42
CA GLY A 188 -18.77 -21.90 6.30
C GLY A 188 -18.68 -21.52 7.77
N ASP A 189 -17.97 -22.33 8.53
CA ASP A 189 -17.88 -22.15 9.98
C ASP A 189 -16.91 -21.05 10.36
N TRP A 190 -17.30 -20.25 11.36
CA TRP A 190 -16.53 -19.12 11.87
C TRP A 190 -16.47 -19.15 13.39
N GLU A 191 -15.29 -18.80 13.90
CA GLU A 191 -15.06 -18.38 15.27
C GLU A 191 -14.69 -16.91 15.27
N GLU A 192 -15.43 -16.10 16.03
CA GLU A 192 -15.19 -14.65 16.13
C GLU A 192 -14.72 -14.32 17.55
N TYR A 193 -13.83 -13.34 17.66
CA TYR A 193 -13.15 -12.99 18.89
C TYR A 193 -13.25 -11.50 19.20
N PHE A 194 -13.21 -11.14 20.48
CA PHE A 194 -13.03 -9.78 20.96
C PHE A 194 -11.91 -9.72 21.99
N SER A 195 -11.37 -8.52 22.22
CA SER A 195 -10.46 -8.32 23.34
C SER A 195 -11.26 -8.02 24.61
N SER A 196 -10.97 -8.75 25.65
CA SER A 196 -11.46 -8.49 26.98
C SER A 196 -10.80 -7.22 27.57
N THR A 197 -11.31 -6.74 28.70
CA THR A 197 -10.78 -5.55 29.38
C THR A 197 -9.35 -5.69 29.88
N ASP A 198 -8.88 -6.91 30.10
CA ASP A 198 -7.49 -7.24 30.44
C ASP A 198 -6.56 -7.46 29.23
N GLY A 199 -7.10 -7.31 28.01
CA GLY A 199 -6.36 -7.50 26.76
C GLY A 199 -6.34 -8.94 26.27
N SER A 200 -6.91 -9.92 27.01
CA SER A 200 -7.02 -11.29 26.53
C SER A 200 -8.00 -11.40 25.35
N LEU A 201 -7.77 -12.42 24.50
CA LEU A 201 -8.67 -12.77 23.41
C LEU A 201 -9.75 -13.73 23.93
N GLU A 202 -10.99 -13.30 23.86
CA GLU A 202 -12.13 -14.13 24.19
C GLU A 202 -12.95 -14.44 22.94
N ARG A 203 -13.38 -15.69 22.81
CA ARG A 203 -14.29 -16.09 21.74
C ARG A 203 -15.67 -15.48 21.99
N SER A 204 -16.10 -14.60 21.09
CA SER A 204 -17.39 -13.93 21.21
C SER A 204 -18.53 -14.79 20.75
N GLN A 205 -18.32 -15.50 19.64
CA GLN A 205 -19.35 -16.35 19.05
C GLN A 205 -18.78 -17.35 18.05
N THR A 206 -19.54 -18.42 17.82
CA THR A 206 -19.37 -19.33 16.72
C THR A 206 -20.61 -19.32 15.85
N GLY A 207 -20.48 -19.72 14.61
CA GLY A 207 -21.64 -19.87 13.71
C GLY A 207 -21.19 -20.17 12.30
N SER A 208 -22.13 -20.70 11.53
CA SER A 208 -21.90 -20.92 10.11
C SER A 208 -22.48 -19.75 9.30
N TYR A 209 -21.82 -19.41 8.20
CA TYR A 209 -22.23 -18.38 7.28
C TYR A 209 -22.54 -18.96 5.91
N GLN A 210 -23.66 -18.57 5.32
CA GLN A 210 -24.05 -18.87 3.95
C GLN A 210 -24.43 -17.57 3.24
N PHE A 211 -23.79 -17.28 2.10
CA PHE A 211 -23.96 -16.00 1.37
C PHE A 211 -23.74 -14.75 2.23
N GLY A 212 -22.86 -14.82 3.24
CA GLY A 212 -22.55 -13.72 4.15
C GLY A 212 -23.52 -13.56 5.32
N GLU A 213 -24.60 -14.29 5.35
CA GLU A 213 -25.56 -14.30 6.44
C GLU A 213 -25.30 -15.46 7.40
N LYS A 214 -25.44 -15.19 8.70
CA LYS A 214 -25.28 -16.22 9.73
C LYS A 214 -26.47 -17.19 9.65
N VAL A 215 -26.18 -18.49 9.54
CA VAL A 215 -27.15 -19.56 9.46
C VAL A 215 -26.95 -20.54 10.62
N GLY A 216 -28.05 -21.07 11.14
CA GLY A 216 -28.02 -21.96 12.31
C GLY A 216 -28.01 -21.19 13.65
N LEU A 217 -28.28 -21.95 14.70
CA LEU A 217 -28.23 -21.48 16.09
C LEU A 217 -26.81 -21.55 16.63
#